data_f41e6cd0e54198f95118367d944354c2
#
_entry.id   f41e6cd0e54198f95118367d944354c2
#
_cell.length_a   1.000
_cell.length_b   1.000
_cell.length_c   1.000
_cell.angle_alpha   90.00
_cell.angle_beta   90.00
_cell.angle_gamma   90.00
#
_symmetry.space_group_name_H-M   'P 1'
#
loop_
_entity.id
_entity.type
_entity.pdbx_description
1 polymer ?
#
loop_
_entity_poly.entity_id
_entity_poly.type
_entity_poly.pdbx_seq_one_letter_code
_entity_poly.pdbx_strand_id
1 'polypeptide(L)'
;GWFGVNSAHPLENPNYFTNMLETISILLIPIALVFSFGYYIKKKKLAYVIFAVMSVLFITFCVLNIYFETKGNPAIDKMGIAQKIGSMEGKEIRLGAAATAFWSVATTSTSNGSVNGMHDSLTPLSGGVILLDMMINALYGGVGVGLLNYFIFIIIAVFISGLMVGRTPEFLGHKVEAKEVKIAALITLLSAFLIKGGTALAAYIFTHHGNVEWAVQPAN
;
A
#
# COMPACT_ATOMS: atom_id res chain seq x y z
N GLY A 1 14.07 -9.83 0.09
CA GLY A 1 14.98 -10.18 -0.99
C GLY A 1 15.79 -11.42 -0.69
N TRP A 2 16.63 -11.81 -1.63
CA TRP A 2 17.46 -13.01 -1.50
C TRP A 2 18.37 -13.00 -0.26
N PHE A 3 18.85 -11.82 0.11
CA PHE A 3 19.73 -11.62 1.27
C PHE A 3 18.99 -11.16 2.53
N GLY A 4 17.67 -11.05 2.51
CA GLY A 4 16.87 -10.67 3.67
C GLY A 4 16.97 -9.21 4.12
N VAL A 5 17.71 -8.34 3.41
CA VAL A 5 17.99 -6.96 3.84
C VAL A 5 17.04 -5.90 3.28
N ASN A 6 16.25 -6.21 2.31
CA ASN A 6 15.11 -5.44 1.79
C ASN A 6 15.32 -3.92 1.65
N SER A 7 16.48 -3.49 1.16
CA SER A 7 16.86 -2.09 0.96
C SER A 7 17.21 -1.29 2.24
N ALA A 8 17.26 -1.91 3.40
CA ALA A 8 17.66 -1.25 4.65
C ALA A 8 19.16 -1.40 4.96
N HIS A 9 19.87 -2.25 4.23
CA HIS A 9 21.26 -2.55 4.52
C HIS A 9 22.19 -1.34 4.33
N PRO A 10 23.14 -1.07 5.26
CA PRO A 10 24.03 0.09 5.18
C PRO A 10 24.90 0.17 3.93
N LEU A 11 25.24 -0.96 3.31
CA LEU A 11 26.01 -0.99 2.05
C LEU A 11 25.14 -0.69 0.81
N GLU A 12 23.84 -0.97 0.88
CA GLU A 12 22.90 -0.71 -0.20
C GLU A 12 22.31 0.70 -0.07
N ASN A 13 21.89 1.08 1.14
CA ASN A 13 21.23 2.34 1.45
C ASN A 13 21.94 3.04 2.64
N PRO A 14 23.13 3.62 2.41
CA PRO A 14 23.99 4.12 3.49
C PRO A 14 23.50 5.41 4.13
N ASN A 15 22.74 6.24 3.42
CA ASN A 15 22.37 7.56 3.90
C ASN A 15 20.97 7.99 3.45
N TYR A 16 20.55 9.15 3.96
CA TYR A 16 19.21 9.69 3.66
C TYR A 16 19.01 10.04 2.17
N PHE A 17 20.09 10.41 1.48
CA PHE A 17 20.01 10.74 0.04
C PHE A 17 19.74 9.49 -0.81
N THR A 18 20.42 8.38 -0.52
CA THR A 18 20.17 7.09 -1.20
C THR A 18 18.75 6.60 -0.92
N ASN A 19 18.29 6.73 0.32
CA ASN A 19 16.93 6.38 0.72
C ASN A 19 15.88 7.16 -0.06
N MET A 20 16.08 8.47 -0.23
CA MET A 20 15.18 9.31 -1.02
C MET A 20 15.20 8.91 -2.50
N LEU A 21 16.36 8.64 -3.07
CA LEU A 21 16.51 8.23 -4.47
C LEU A 21 15.83 6.89 -4.75
N GLU A 22 15.98 5.93 -3.87
CA GLU A 22 15.30 4.63 -3.97
C GLU A 22 13.79 4.78 -3.84
N THR A 23 13.30 5.59 -2.90
CA THR A 23 11.85 5.86 -2.76
C THR A 23 11.26 6.50 -4.01
N ILE A 24 11.95 7.48 -4.60
CA ILE A 24 11.55 8.09 -5.87
C ILE A 24 11.51 7.03 -6.97
N SER A 25 12.51 6.14 -7.03
CA SER A 25 12.60 5.09 -8.04
C SER A 25 11.44 4.09 -7.93
N ILE A 26 11.03 3.74 -6.70
CA ILE A 26 9.86 2.87 -6.45
C ILE A 26 8.57 3.50 -6.99
N LEU A 27 8.39 4.81 -6.81
CA LEU A 27 7.18 5.53 -7.23
C LEU A 27 7.18 5.88 -8.72
N LEU A 28 8.33 6.03 -9.34
CA LEU A 28 8.50 6.55 -10.70
C LEU A 28 7.75 5.72 -11.74
N ILE A 29 7.94 4.41 -11.74
CA ILE A 29 7.36 3.51 -12.74
C ILE A 29 5.83 3.46 -12.64
N PRO A 30 5.22 3.24 -11.46
CA PRO A 30 3.78 3.25 -11.30
C PRO A 30 3.13 4.59 -11.71
N ILE A 31 3.75 5.71 -11.35
CA ILE A 31 3.28 7.05 -11.74
C ILE A 31 3.35 7.21 -13.27
N ALA A 32 4.45 6.82 -13.88
CA ALA A 32 4.63 6.91 -15.33
C ALA A 32 3.57 6.10 -16.09
N LEU A 33 3.15 4.94 -15.55
CA LEU A 33 2.09 4.12 -16.13
C LEU A 33 0.74 4.83 -16.18
N VAL A 34 0.38 5.62 -15.17
CA VAL A 34 -0.87 6.39 -15.16
C VAL A 34 -0.90 7.38 -16.34
N PHE A 35 0.22 8.07 -16.60
CA PHE A 35 0.33 9.00 -17.72
C PHE A 35 0.40 8.28 -19.06
N SER A 36 1.12 7.15 -19.15
CA SER A 36 1.17 6.30 -20.35
C SER A 36 -0.22 5.83 -20.76
N PHE A 37 -1.04 5.41 -19.79
CA PHE A 37 -2.43 5.06 -20.01
C PHE A 37 -3.25 6.22 -20.60
N GLY A 38 -3.08 7.44 -20.07
CA GLY A 38 -3.76 8.63 -20.60
C GLY A 38 -3.35 8.96 -22.03
N TYR A 39 -2.08 8.72 -22.39
CA TYR A 39 -1.58 8.84 -23.74
C TYR A 39 -2.18 7.78 -24.67
N TYR A 40 -2.19 6.54 -24.25
CA TYR A 40 -2.75 5.41 -25.01
C TYR A 40 -4.22 5.62 -25.36
N ILE A 41 -5.05 6.04 -24.40
CA ILE A 41 -6.48 6.30 -24.60
C ILE A 41 -6.75 7.66 -25.28
N LYS A 42 -5.72 8.48 -25.51
CA LYS A 42 -5.85 9.85 -26.04
C LYS A 42 -6.71 10.78 -25.15
N LYS A 43 -6.87 10.48 -23.87
CA LYS A 43 -7.64 11.26 -22.89
C LYS A 43 -6.76 11.71 -21.72
N LYS A 44 -5.84 12.64 -21.98
CA LYS A 44 -4.90 13.16 -20.97
C LYS A 44 -5.58 13.68 -19.69
N LYS A 45 -6.74 14.35 -19.83
CA LYS A 45 -7.50 14.87 -18.67
C LYS A 45 -7.90 13.76 -17.69
N LEU A 46 -8.26 12.58 -18.20
CA LEU A 46 -8.61 11.43 -17.37
C LEU A 46 -7.39 10.96 -16.54
N ALA A 47 -6.22 10.88 -17.16
CA ALA A 47 -4.99 10.51 -16.45
C ALA A 47 -4.64 11.48 -15.33
N TYR A 48 -4.80 12.79 -15.54
CA TYR A 48 -4.59 13.79 -14.48
C TYR A 48 -5.57 13.63 -13.33
N VAL A 49 -6.84 13.32 -13.59
CA VAL A 49 -7.83 13.07 -12.54
C VAL A 49 -7.47 11.82 -11.74
N ILE A 50 -7.12 10.72 -12.43
CA ILE A 50 -6.69 9.47 -11.77
C ILE A 50 -5.46 9.73 -10.91
N PHE A 51 -4.44 10.39 -11.47
CA PHE A 51 -3.23 10.77 -10.75
C PHE A 51 -3.54 11.62 -9.51
N ALA A 52 -4.42 12.62 -9.64
CA ALA A 52 -4.78 13.50 -8.53
C ALA A 52 -5.46 12.71 -7.39
N VAL A 53 -6.42 11.83 -7.70
CA VAL A 53 -7.10 11.01 -6.69
C VAL A 53 -6.13 10.07 -5.99
N MET A 54 -5.29 9.36 -6.74
CA MET A 54 -4.26 8.48 -6.16
C MET A 54 -3.28 9.26 -5.29
N SER A 55 -2.82 10.44 -5.76
CA SER A 55 -1.89 11.28 -4.99
C SER A 55 -2.49 11.82 -3.70
N VAL A 56 -3.75 12.24 -3.71
CA VAL A 56 -4.43 12.73 -2.49
C VAL A 56 -4.49 11.63 -1.43
N LEU A 57 -4.88 10.42 -1.80
CA LEU A 57 -4.92 9.30 -0.88
C LEU A 57 -3.52 8.92 -0.39
N PHE A 58 -2.56 8.82 -1.30
CA PHE A 58 -1.16 8.51 -0.96
C PHE A 58 -0.59 9.53 0.04
N ILE A 59 -0.74 10.84 -0.23
CA ILE A 59 -0.27 11.90 0.67
C ILE A 59 -0.98 11.81 2.03
N THR A 60 -2.28 11.53 2.03
CA THR A 60 -3.04 11.36 3.28
C THR A 60 -2.47 10.21 4.12
N PHE A 61 -2.20 9.06 3.51
CA PHE A 61 -1.60 7.93 4.22
C PHE A 61 -0.17 8.23 4.68
N CYS A 62 0.64 8.91 3.87
CA CYS A 62 1.97 9.35 4.28
C CYS A 62 1.92 10.26 5.51
N VAL A 63 1.05 11.27 5.50
CA VAL A 63 0.91 12.22 6.63
C VAL A 63 0.46 11.49 7.89
N LEU A 64 -0.55 10.63 7.80
CA LEU A 64 -1.05 9.86 8.94
C LEU A 64 0.03 8.92 9.49
N ASN A 65 0.73 8.22 8.61
CA ASN A 65 1.75 7.26 9.00
C ASN A 65 2.95 7.93 9.68
N ILE A 66 3.45 9.01 9.10
CA ILE A 66 4.52 9.83 9.69
C ILE A 66 4.08 10.39 11.05
N TYR A 67 2.85 10.89 11.16
CA TYR A 67 2.33 11.42 12.41
C TYR A 67 2.30 10.36 13.52
N PHE A 68 1.80 9.16 13.23
CA PHE A 68 1.71 8.09 14.22
C PHE A 68 3.10 7.56 14.62
N GLU A 69 4.03 7.41 13.68
CA GLU A 69 5.37 6.93 13.98
C GLU A 69 6.21 7.96 14.74
N THR A 70 6.08 9.23 14.41
CA THR A 70 6.80 10.30 15.12
C THR A 70 6.25 10.56 16.53
N LYS A 71 4.97 10.25 16.76
CA LYS A 71 4.36 10.35 18.10
C LYS A 71 4.85 9.26 19.06
N GLY A 72 5.38 8.15 18.54
CA GLY A 72 5.85 7.02 19.34
C GLY A 72 4.77 5.97 19.61
N ASN A 73 5.22 4.84 20.20
CA ASN A 73 4.36 3.71 20.50
C ASN A 73 3.84 3.82 21.95
N PRO A 74 2.52 3.92 22.17
CA PRO A 74 1.93 4.02 23.50
C PRO A 74 2.25 2.84 24.43
N ALA A 75 2.55 1.66 23.89
CA ALA A 75 2.93 0.50 24.67
C ALA A 75 4.33 0.67 25.30
N ILE A 76 5.26 1.25 24.53
CA ILE A 76 6.64 1.54 24.99
C ILE A 76 6.63 2.69 26.02
N ASP A 77 5.78 3.70 25.81
CA ASP A 77 5.62 4.80 26.77
C ASP A 77 5.15 4.30 28.16
N LYS A 78 4.24 3.32 28.18
CA LYS A 78 3.79 2.68 29.43
C LYS A 78 4.89 1.92 30.16
N MET A 79 5.94 1.50 29.47
CA MET A 79 7.13 0.88 30.07
C MET A 79 8.11 1.92 30.65
N GLY A 80 7.82 3.21 30.54
CA GLY A 80 8.67 4.29 31.03
C GLY A 80 9.89 4.61 30.13
N ILE A 81 9.89 4.12 28.88
CA ILE A 81 10.96 4.35 27.92
C ILE A 81 10.65 5.62 27.11
N ALA A 82 11.54 6.62 27.21
CA ALA A 82 11.37 7.88 26.51
C ALA A 82 11.61 7.73 24.99
N GLN A 83 10.61 8.11 24.17
CA GLN A 83 10.65 8.03 22.72
C GLN A 83 10.83 9.42 22.07
N LYS A 84 11.89 10.15 22.43
CA LYS A 84 12.12 11.53 21.99
C LYS A 84 12.17 11.74 20.47
N ILE A 85 12.54 10.72 19.71
CA ILE A 85 12.70 10.75 18.24
C ILE A 85 11.63 9.92 17.50
N GLY A 86 10.55 9.55 18.20
CA GLY A 86 9.48 8.70 17.68
C GLY A 86 9.69 7.21 17.96
N SER A 87 8.87 6.37 17.37
CA SER A 87 8.98 4.91 17.49
C SER A 87 10.18 4.40 16.72
N MET A 88 11.24 4.01 17.42
CA MET A 88 12.48 3.51 16.82
C MET A 88 12.61 1.98 16.88
N GLU A 89 11.60 1.28 17.38
CA GLU A 89 11.58 -0.17 17.35
C GLU A 89 11.74 -0.70 15.92
N GLY A 90 12.69 -1.61 15.71
CA GLY A 90 12.96 -2.22 14.41
C GLY A 90 13.32 -1.25 13.26
N LYS A 91 13.78 -0.04 13.61
CA LYS A 91 14.12 1.01 12.63
C LYS A 91 15.58 1.44 12.78
N GLU A 92 16.17 1.80 11.65
CA GLU A 92 17.54 2.30 11.58
C GLU A 92 17.63 3.76 12.04
N ILE A 93 18.52 4.04 12.99
CA ILE A 93 18.73 5.39 13.54
C ILE A 93 19.12 6.39 12.43
N ARG A 94 19.91 5.95 11.46
CA ARG A 94 20.37 6.78 10.32
C ARG A 94 19.25 7.25 9.40
N LEU A 95 18.13 6.53 9.33
CA LEU A 95 16.96 6.87 8.52
C LEU A 95 15.85 7.53 9.35
N GLY A 96 15.68 7.10 10.60
CA GLY A 96 14.68 7.63 11.52
C GLY A 96 13.26 7.15 11.29
N ALA A 97 12.38 7.48 12.22
CA ALA A 97 10.99 7.05 12.19
C ALA A 97 10.20 7.63 11.01
N ALA A 98 10.40 8.89 10.65
CA ALA A 98 9.66 9.55 9.58
C ALA A 98 9.98 8.98 8.18
N ALA A 99 11.25 8.74 7.87
CA ALA A 99 11.64 8.16 6.58
C ALA A 99 11.15 6.71 6.45
N THR A 100 11.21 5.94 7.53
CA THR A 100 10.69 4.58 7.57
C THR A 100 9.18 4.55 7.39
N ALA A 101 8.45 5.48 8.03
CA ALA A 101 7.01 5.63 7.86
C ALA A 101 6.62 5.98 6.41
N PHE A 102 7.34 6.90 5.79
CA PHE A 102 7.13 7.27 4.39
C PHE A 102 7.40 6.10 3.44
N TRP A 103 8.51 5.40 3.65
CA TRP A 103 8.86 4.22 2.87
C TRP A 103 7.80 3.12 2.99
N SER A 104 7.28 2.86 4.19
CA SER A 104 6.27 1.81 4.39
C SER A 104 4.97 2.10 3.62
N VAL A 105 4.54 3.34 3.51
CA VAL A 105 3.42 3.72 2.62
C VAL A 105 3.81 3.55 1.15
N ALA A 106 4.99 4.04 0.75
CA ALA A 106 5.43 3.96 -0.65
C ALA A 106 5.53 2.51 -1.13
N THR A 107 6.13 1.62 -0.33
CA THR A 107 6.27 0.20 -0.68
C THR A 107 4.93 -0.54 -0.70
N THR A 108 4.00 -0.20 0.19
CA THR A 108 2.67 -0.82 0.25
C THR A 108 1.80 -0.35 -0.90
N SER A 109 1.73 0.96 -1.13
CA SER A 109 0.98 1.55 -2.25
C SER A 109 1.45 1.05 -3.61
N THR A 110 2.73 0.76 -3.76
CA THR A 110 3.31 0.24 -5.02
C THR A 110 3.39 -1.28 -5.08
N SER A 111 3.01 -1.99 -4.02
CA SER A 111 3.13 -3.45 -3.90
C SER A 111 4.57 -3.96 -4.14
N ASN A 112 5.58 -3.16 -3.77
CA ASN A 112 6.98 -3.43 -4.02
C ASN A 112 7.54 -4.49 -3.05
N GLY A 113 7.23 -4.38 -1.75
CA GLY A 113 7.67 -5.29 -0.70
C GLY A 113 9.02 -4.99 -0.08
N SER A 114 9.77 -3.96 -0.53
CA SER A 114 10.99 -3.50 0.14
C SER A 114 10.66 -2.76 1.44
N VAL A 115 11.54 -2.79 2.42
CA VAL A 115 11.29 -2.17 3.73
C VAL A 115 12.54 -1.46 4.28
N ASN A 116 12.33 -0.31 4.90
CA ASN A 116 13.35 0.39 5.72
C ASN A 116 13.30 -0.05 7.18
N GLY A 117 12.22 -0.65 7.59
CA GLY A 117 11.96 -1.26 8.88
C GLY A 117 10.80 -2.20 8.74
N MET A 118 10.76 -3.26 9.53
CA MET A 118 9.71 -4.27 9.45
C MET A 118 8.35 -3.63 9.73
N HIS A 119 7.34 -4.00 8.93
CA HIS A 119 5.97 -3.51 9.13
C HIS A 119 5.37 -3.96 10.46
N ASP A 120 5.85 -5.09 11.00
CA ASP A 120 5.48 -5.61 12.30
C ASP A 120 5.94 -4.70 13.47
N SER A 121 7.01 -3.92 13.26
CA SER A 121 7.55 -2.95 14.22
C SER A 121 6.93 -1.55 14.11
N LEU A 122 5.91 -1.38 13.27
CA LEU A 122 5.16 -0.12 13.19
C LEU A 122 4.24 0.02 14.41
N THR A 123 3.94 1.27 14.78
CA THR A 123 2.92 1.52 15.80
C THR A 123 1.57 0.97 15.37
N PRO A 124 0.67 0.57 16.30
CA PRO A 124 -0.59 -0.09 15.93
C PRO A 124 -1.46 0.73 14.96
N LEU A 125 -1.50 2.05 15.10
CA LEU A 125 -2.26 2.93 14.21
C LEU A 125 -1.57 3.08 12.85
N SER A 126 -0.26 3.14 12.81
CA SER A 126 0.55 3.14 11.60
C SER A 126 0.36 1.83 10.82
N GLY A 127 0.44 0.69 11.50
CA GLY A 127 0.14 -0.61 10.90
C GLY A 127 -1.29 -0.69 10.35
N GLY A 128 -2.26 -0.06 11.03
CA GLY A 128 -3.63 0.05 10.55
C GLY A 128 -3.76 0.86 9.25
N VAL A 129 -3.00 1.95 9.09
CA VAL A 129 -2.95 2.74 7.84
C VAL A 129 -2.39 1.90 6.69
N ILE A 130 -1.29 1.19 6.93
CA ILE A 130 -0.68 0.32 5.93
C ILE A 130 -1.61 -0.83 5.53
N LEU A 131 -2.29 -1.45 6.50
CA LEU A 131 -3.29 -2.49 6.21
C LEU A 131 -4.44 -1.95 5.36
N LEU A 132 -4.92 -0.74 5.66
CA LEU A 132 -5.96 -0.09 4.87
C LEU A 132 -5.50 0.20 3.43
N ASP A 133 -4.28 0.68 3.25
CA ASP A 133 -3.68 0.91 1.93
C ASP A 133 -3.62 -0.40 1.13
N MET A 134 -3.16 -1.48 1.75
CA MET A 134 -3.13 -2.81 1.14
C MET A 134 -4.55 -3.33 0.78
N MET A 135 -5.55 -3.07 1.62
CA MET A 135 -6.93 -3.46 1.34
C MET A 135 -7.55 -2.71 0.17
N ILE A 136 -7.24 -1.43 0.02
CA ILE A 136 -7.68 -0.61 -1.12
C ILE A 136 -7.00 -1.07 -2.40
N ASN A 137 -5.68 -1.30 -2.37
CA ASN A 137 -4.84 -1.79 -3.45
C ASN A 137 -5.13 -1.13 -4.83
N ALA A 138 -5.40 0.16 -4.80
CA ALA A 138 -5.71 0.95 -6.00
C ALA A 138 -4.82 2.19 -6.14
N LEU A 139 -3.80 2.32 -5.29
CA LEU A 139 -2.80 3.39 -5.34
C LEU A 139 -1.54 2.85 -6.00
N TYR A 140 -1.06 3.45 -7.04
CA TYR A 140 0.25 3.21 -7.66
C TYR A 140 0.75 1.74 -7.68
N GLY A 141 -0.15 0.75 -7.44
CA GLY A 141 0.22 -0.63 -7.15
C GLY A 141 1.02 -1.30 -8.26
N GLY A 142 2.20 -1.81 -7.91
CA GLY A 142 3.07 -2.60 -8.75
C GLY A 142 3.34 -1.99 -10.12
N VAL A 143 3.67 -2.80 -11.09
CA VAL A 143 3.80 -2.36 -12.48
C VAL A 143 2.41 -2.39 -13.15
N GLY A 144 1.52 -1.49 -12.72
CA GLY A 144 0.18 -1.31 -13.30
C GLY A 144 -0.98 -1.95 -12.56
N VAL A 145 -0.75 -2.74 -11.52
CA VAL A 145 -1.82 -3.43 -10.76
C VAL A 145 -2.76 -2.43 -10.08
N GLY A 146 -2.22 -1.37 -9.45
CA GLY A 146 -3.05 -0.33 -8.84
C GLY A 146 -3.91 0.41 -9.84
N LEU A 147 -3.39 0.70 -11.03
CA LEU A 147 -4.16 1.30 -12.12
C LEU A 147 -5.27 0.36 -12.60
N LEU A 148 -5.01 -0.94 -12.73
CA LEU A 148 -6.02 -1.93 -13.12
C LEU A 148 -7.13 -2.04 -12.06
N ASN A 149 -6.79 -2.12 -10.78
CA ASN A 149 -7.76 -2.15 -9.69
C ASN A 149 -8.58 -0.85 -9.64
N TYR A 150 -7.94 0.30 -9.82
CA TYR A 150 -8.64 1.58 -9.92
C TYR A 150 -9.64 1.58 -11.08
N PHE A 151 -9.29 0.96 -12.21
CA PHE A 151 -10.16 0.82 -13.37
C PHE A 151 -11.40 -0.03 -13.06
N ILE A 152 -11.23 -1.11 -12.29
CA ILE A 152 -12.32 -1.95 -11.81
C ILE A 152 -13.30 -1.13 -10.95
N PHE A 153 -12.78 -0.30 -10.04
CA PHE A 153 -13.61 0.60 -9.24
C PHE A 153 -14.35 1.63 -10.08
N ILE A 154 -13.72 2.17 -11.15
CA ILE A 154 -14.40 3.07 -12.09
C ILE A 154 -15.57 2.36 -12.78
N ILE A 155 -15.39 1.13 -13.24
CA ILE A 155 -16.47 0.37 -13.91
C ILE A 155 -17.66 0.19 -12.96
N ILE A 156 -17.41 -0.19 -11.71
CA ILE A 156 -18.44 -0.34 -10.69
C ILE A 156 -19.12 1.00 -10.41
N ALA A 157 -18.36 2.08 -10.26
CA ALA A 157 -18.90 3.41 -9.99
C ALA A 157 -19.76 3.94 -11.15
N VAL A 158 -19.33 3.75 -12.39
CA VAL A 158 -20.09 4.13 -13.60
C VAL A 158 -21.39 3.33 -13.70
N PHE A 159 -21.34 2.04 -13.38
CA PHE A 159 -22.53 1.21 -13.38
C PHE A 159 -23.55 1.66 -12.33
N ILE A 160 -23.11 1.87 -11.07
CA ILE A 160 -23.97 2.33 -9.98
C ILE A 160 -24.58 3.70 -10.32
N SER A 161 -23.76 4.65 -10.79
CA SER A 161 -24.23 5.99 -11.16
C SER A 161 -25.19 5.94 -12.34
N GLY A 162 -24.97 5.08 -13.32
CA GLY A 162 -25.89 4.86 -14.44
C GLY A 162 -27.25 4.35 -13.97
N LEU A 163 -27.27 3.39 -13.04
CA LEU A 163 -28.52 2.89 -12.45
C LEU A 163 -29.28 3.97 -11.68
N MET A 164 -28.57 4.83 -10.93
CA MET A 164 -29.19 5.92 -10.16
C MET A 164 -29.85 6.96 -11.06
N VAL A 165 -29.27 7.24 -12.23
CA VAL A 165 -29.80 8.23 -13.20
C VAL A 165 -30.80 7.62 -14.17
N GLY A 166 -30.94 6.28 -14.19
CA GLY A 166 -31.83 5.58 -15.13
C GLY A 166 -31.34 5.60 -16.59
N ARG A 167 -30.02 5.77 -16.80
CA ARG A 167 -29.38 5.72 -18.11
C ARG A 167 -28.50 4.48 -18.25
N THR A 168 -28.33 4.01 -19.48
CA THR A 168 -27.36 2.94 -19.77
C THR A 168 -25.96 3.43 -19.42
N PRO A 169 -25.22 2.73 -18.51
CA PRO A 169 -23.89 3.13 -18.14
C PRO A 169 -22.94 2.96 -19.33
N GLU A 170 -22.18 4.02 -19.64
CA GLU A 170 -21.18 4.01 -20.71
C GLU A 170 -19.84 4.48 -20.17
N PHE A 171 -18.78 3.78 -20.52
CA PHE A 171 -17.41 4.15 -20.18
C PHE A 171 -16.51 4.08 -21.40
N LEU A 172 -15.78 5.17 -21.68
CA LEU A 172 -14.89 5.32 -22.85
C LEU A 172 -15.57 5.06 -24.21
N GLY A 173 -16.91 5.25 -24.32
CA GLY A 173 -17.67 5.02 -25.55
C GLY A 173 -18.18 3.58 -25.71
N HIS A 174 -17.96 2.73 -24.70
CA HIS A 174 -18.50 1.37 -24.65
C HIS A 174 -19.56 1.27 -23.56
N LYS A 175 -20.64 0.53 -23.85
CA LYS A 175 -21.66 0.21 -22.84
C LYS A 175 -21.09 -0.75 -21.82
N VAL A 176 -21.33 -0.48 -20.54
CA VAL A 176 -20.97 -1.38 -19.45
C VAL A 176 -22.09 -2.37 -19.24
N GLU A 177 -21.86 -3.62 -19.62
CA GLU A 177 -22.84 -4.69 -19.51
C GLU A 177 -22.80 -5.38 -18.14
N ALA A 178 -23.85 -6.13 -17.82
CA ALA A 178 -23.94 -6.87 -16.57
C ALA A 178 -22.80 -7.90 -16.39
N LYS A 179 -22.20 -8.38 -17.48
CA LYS A 179 -21.09 -9.35 -17.46
C LYS A 179 -19.81 -8.69 -16.94
N GLU A 180 -19.46 -7.50 -17.41
CA GLU A 180 -18.30 -6.77 -16.95
C GLU A 180 -18.42 -6.41 -15.47
N VAL A 181 -19.60 -5.98 -15.04
CA VAL A 181 -19.86 -5.63 -13.64
C VAL A 181 -19.78 -6.85 -12.72
N LYS A 182 -20.28 -8.01 -13.14
CA LYS A 182 -20.14 -9.26 -12.38
C LYS A 182 -18.67 -9.65 -12.20
N ILE A 183 -17.87 -9.53 -13.26
CA ILE A 183 -16.44 -9.83 -13.20
C ILE A 183 -15.73 -8.81 -12.29
N ALA A 184 -16.04 -7.53 -12.42
CA ALA A 184 -15.46 -6.48 -11.58
C ALA A 184 -15.77 -6.69 -10.10
N ALA A 185 -17.02 -7.00 -9.77
CA ALA A 185 -17.44 -7.32 -8.41
C ALA A 185 -16.74 -8.58 -7.88
N LEU A 186 -16.63 -9.63 -8.71
CA LEU A 186 -15.93 -10.86 -8.32
C LEU A 186 -14.45 -10.61 -8.00
N ILE A 187 -13.74 -9.83 -8.83
CA ILE A 187 -12.33 -9.50 -8.60
C ILE A 187 -12.17 -8.73 -7.29
N THR A 188 -13.03 -7.74 -7.02
CA THR A 188 -12.99 -6.95 -5.78
C THR A 188 -13.21 -7.82 -4.54
N LEU A 189 -14.21 -8.70 -4.58
CA LEU A 189 -14.51 -9.62 -3.48
C LEU A 189 -13.44 -10.69 -3.31
N LEU A 190 -12.88 -11.21 -4.40
CA LEU A 190 -11.85 -12.24 -4.38
C LEU A 190 -10.59 -11.75 -3.67
N SER A 191 -10.16 -10.54 -3.95
CA SER A 191 -8.99 -9.93 -3.30
C SER A 191 -9.17 -9.87 -1.77
N ALA A 192 -10.30 -9.33 -1.31
CA ALA A 192 -10.62 -9.24 0.11
C ALA A 192 -10.75 -10.63 0.77
N PHE A 193 -11.35 -11.59 0.06
CA PHE A 193 -11.52 -12.97 0.53
C PHE A 193 -10.17 -13.68 0.69
N LEU A 194 -9.27 -13.57 -0.30
CA LEU A 194 -7.97 -14.22 -0.26
C LEU A 194 -7.08 -13.66 0.85
N ILE A 195 -7.07 -12.35 1.06
CA ILE A 195 -6.29 -11.72 2.12
C ILE A 195 -6.79 -12.18 3.49
N LYS A 196 -8.08 -11.99 3.77
CA LYS A 196 -8.66 -12.33 5.08
C LYS A 196 -8.72 -13.84 5.32
N GLY A 197 -9.12 -14.61 4.31
CA GLY A 197 -9.20 -16.06 4.41
C GLY A 197 -7.84 -16.71 4.57
N GLY A 198 -6.84 -16.25 3.83
CA GLY A 198 -5.46 -16.71 3.96
C GLY A 198 -4.87 -16.40 5.33
N THR A 199 -5.08 -15.19 5.84
CA THR A 199 -4.63 -14.80 7.18
C THR A 199 -5.32 -15.63 8.27
N ALA A 200 -6.64 -15.82 8.17
CA ALA A 200 -7.39 -16.63 9.12
C ALA A 200 -6.94 -18.09 9.11
N LEU A 201 -6.69 -18.65 7.91
CA LEU A 201 -6.20 -20.02 7.77
C LEU A 201 -4.79 -20.17 8.36
N ALA A 202 -3.90 -19.23 8.07
CA ALA A 202 -2.55 -19.23 8.63
C ALA A 202 -2.59 -19.13 10.17
N ALA A 203 -3.40 -18.23 10.71
CA ALA A 203 -3.58 -18.11 12.16
C ALA A 203 -4.16 -19.39 12.78
N TYR A 204 -5.13 -20.03 12.13
CA TYR A 204 -5.70 -21.29 12.60
C TYR A 204 -4.67 -22.41 12.62
N ILE A 205 -3.94 -22.60 11.54
CA ILE A 205 -2.88 -23.62 11.44
C ILE A 205 -1.81 -23.36 12.51
N PHE A 206 -1.41 -22.11 12.67
CA PHE A 206 -0.42 -21.70 13.66
C PHE A 206 -0.87 -22.02 15.11
N THR A 207 -2.11 -21.70 15.46
CA THR A 207 -2.62 -21.94 16.83
C THR A 207 -2.85 -23.42 17.14
N HIS A 208 -3.13 -24.27 16.15
CA HIS A 208 -3.45 -25.68 16.36
C HIS A 208 -2.29 -26.64 16.09
N HIS A 209 -1.34 -26.25 15.25
CA HIS A 209 -0.19 -27.08 14.88
C HIS A 209 1.15 -26.41 15.18
N GLY A 210 1.13 -25.26 15.84
CA GLY A 210 2.27 -24.39 15.93
C GLY A 210 3.41 -24.95 16.76
N ASN A 211 4.50 -25.29 16.09
CA ASN A 211 5.81 -25.13 16.69
C ASN A 211 6.05 -23.64 16.82
N VAL A 212 5.98 -23.13 18.02
CA VAL A 212 6.19 -21.71 18.37
C VAL A 212 7.56 -21.20 17.88
N GLU A 213 8.50 -22.10 17.64
CA GLU A 213 9.87 -21.80 17.24
C GLU A 213 10.01 -21.04 15.94
N TRP A 214 9.23 -21.34 14.90
CA TRP A 214 9.36 -20.59 13.63
C TRP A 214 8.56 -19.29 13.57
N ALA A 215 7.61 -19.09 14.47
CA ALA A 215 6.89 -17.84 14.62
C ALA A 215 7.69 -16.77 15.38
N VAL A 216 8.67 -17.22 16.15
CA VAL A 216 9.60 -16.34 16.90
C VAL A 216 10.87 -16.09 16.08
N GLN A 217 11.06 -16.78 14.94
CA GLN A 217 12.16 -16.43 14.04
C GLN A 217 11.89 -15.05 13.47
N PRO A 218 12.82 -14.09 13.67
CA PRO A 218 12.72 -12.82 12.99
C PRO A 218 12.63 -13.12 11.49
N ALA A 219 11.70 -12.46 10.82
CA ALA A 219 11.61 -12.52 9.38
C ALA A 219 12.93 -12.00 8.81
N ASN A 220 13.83 -12.93 8.43
CA ASN A 220 15.08 -12.64 7.78
C ASN A 220 14.83 -12.27 6.33
#